data_7d44f8422b10cc13d22234bb0be3f53f
#
_entry.id   7d44f8422b10cc13d22234bb0be3f53f
#
_cell.length_a   1.000
_cell.length_b   1.000
_cell.length_c   1.000
_cell.angle_alpha   90.00
_cell.angle_beta   90.00
_cell.angle_gamma   90.00
#
_symmetry.space_group_name_H-M   'P 1'
#
loop_
_entity.id
_entity.type
_entity.pdbx_description
1 polymer ?
#
loop_
_entity_poly.entity_id
_entity_poly.type
_entity_poly.pdbx_seq_one_letter_code
_entity_poly.pdbx_strand_id
1 'polypeptide(L)'
;MQHEITASAPLLDEKGNLREPGYAKRLLPIYRRADIKAPVARIKEWDYYYIGNDHFGLALTIDDNGYMGLDSISFLHFDEGWEQTTSRMRALPLGKTHLPESSADGASEVARGGYAMTFYHEDGLRKLSFHMDKFRGKDAIEGIVQLSDEPIESMVIATPFDKPGHFYYNQKINCMRAEGWIELGDRRFELTKDKFFAVLDWGRGVWTYHNTWYWGSASGELDGIPFGWNIGYGFGDTGAATENVLFYDGKIHKLG
;
A
#
# COMPACT_ATOMS: atom_id res chain seq x y z
N MET A 1 -22.32 -9.35 -12.52
CA MET A 1 -21.65 -8.05 -12.82
C MET A 1 -21.14 -7.53 -11.48
N GLN A 2 -19.89 -7.13 -11.41
CA GLN A 2 -19.33 -6.61 -10.15
C GLN A 2 -19.94 -5.25 -9.80
N HIS A 3 -20.11 -4.96 -8.52
CA HIS A 3 -20.75 -3.75 -8.04
C HIS A 3 -19.74 -2.59 -8.01
N GLU A 4 -20.00 -1.52 -8.77
CA GLU A 4 -19.19 -0.29 -8.77
C GLU A 4 -19.80 0.76 -7.85
N ILE A 5 -19.04 1.20 -6.85
CA ILE A 5 -19.39 2.30 -5.96
C ILE A 5 -19.09 3.61 -6.69
N THR A 6 -20.11 4.43 -6.93
CA THR A 6 -20.00 5.64 -7.76
C THR A 6 -20.20 6.94 -6.99
N ALA A 7 -20.60 6.86 -5.71
CA ALA A 7 -20.85 8.02 -4.86
C ALA A 7 -20.01 7.98 -3.60
N SER A 8 -19.57 9.16 -3.13
CA SER A 8 -18.87 9.28 -1.85
C SER A 8 -19.86 9.17 -0.69
N ALA A 9 -19.54 8.28 0.26
CA ALA A 9 -20.32 8.06 1.48
C ALA A 9 -19.40 7.54 2.60
N PRO A 10 -19.82 7.59 3.88
CA PRO A 10 -19.10 6.89 4.94
C PRO A 10 -18.94 5.41 4.62
N LEU A 11 -17.74 4.86 4.80
CA LEU A 11 -17.43 3.45 4.54
C LEU A 11 -18.27 2.51 5.39
N LEU A 12 -18.47 2.86 6.67
CA LEU A 12 -19.16 2.00 7.64
C LEU A 12 -20.52 2.58 8.04
N ASP A 13 -21.44 1.70 8.39
CA ASP A 13 -22.71 2.03 9.05
C ASP A 13 -22.51 2.26 10.56
N GLU A 14 -23.58 2.61 11.26
CA GLU A 14 -23.58 2.85 12.71
C GLU A 14 -23.20 1.60 13.53
N LYS A 15 -23.31 0.41 12.95
CA LYS A 15 -22.94 -0.86 13.57
C LYS A 15 -21.51 -1.29 13.24
N GLY A 16 -20.78 -0.53 12.39
CA GLY A 16 -19.43 -0.82 11.96
C GLY A 16 -19.32 -1.83 10.82
N ASN A 17 -20.40 -2.09 10.08
CA ASN A 17 -20.38 -2.92 8.87
C ASN A 17 -20.17 -2.04 7.65
N LEU A 18 -19.62 -2.62 6.56
CA LEU A 18 -19.57 -1.94 5.27
C LEU A 18 -20.99 -1.55 4.82
N ARG A 19 -21.16 -0.28 4.45
CA ARG A 19 -22.44 0.22 3.92
C ARG A 19 -22.70 -0.31 2.52
N GLU A 20 -21.63 -0.40 1.72
CA GLU A 20 -21.71 -0.73 0.31
C GLU A 20 -20.47 -1.55 -0.10
N PRO A 21 -20.54 -2.90 -0.04
CA PRO A 21 -19.47 -3.74 -0.58
C PRO A 21 -19.37 -3.60 -2.11
N GLY A 22 -18.14 -3.49 -2.62
CA GLY A 22 -17.91 -3.30 -4.05
C GLY A 22 -16.55 -2.71 -4.35
N TYR A 23 -16.37 -2.22 -5.57
CA TYR A 23 -15.16 -1.52 -5.98
C TYR A 23 -15.45 -0.07 -6.40
N ALA A 24 -14.44 0.79 -6.34
CA ALA A 24 -14.49 2.13 -6.88
C ALA A 24 -13.21 2.43 -7.67
N LYS A 25 -13.28 3.42 -8.55
CA LYS A 25 -12.15 3.90 -9.37
C LYS A 25 -11.36 5.02 -8.73
N ARG A 26 -11.83 5.49 -7.57
CA ARG A 26 -11.23 6.51 -6.72
C ARG A 26 -11.57 6.24 -5.27
N LEU A 27 -10.89 6.90 -4.35
CA LEU A 27 -11.13 6.76 -2.90
C LEU A 27 -12.46 7.45 -2.51
N LEU A 28 -13.60 6.88 -2.95
CA LEU A 28 -14.95 7.42 -2.71
C LEU A 28 -15.50 7.05 -1.33
N PRO A 29 -15.42 5.80 -0.84
CA PRO A 29 -15.84 5.47 0.52
C PRO A 29 -14.94 6.15 1.55
N ILE A 30 -15.54 6.88 2.49
CA ILE A 30 -14.82 7.66 3.49
C ILE A 30 -14.51 6.77 4.69
N TYR A 31 -13.25 6.42 4.85
CA TYR A 31 -12.76 5.71 6.03
C TYR A 31 -12.60 6.66 7.21
N ARG A 32 -13.06 6.22 8.37
CA ARG A 32 -12.76 6.83 9.67
C ARG A 32 -12.47 5.73 10.67
N ARG A 33 -11.29 5.75 11.26
CA ARG A 33 -10.90 4.77 12.27
C ARG A 33 -11.89 4.74 13.46
N ALA A 34 -12.44 5.89 13.83
CA ALA A 34 -13.41 6.02 14.93
C ALA A 34 -14.75 5.29 14.68
N ASP A 35 -15.10 5.01 13.43
CA ASP A 35 -16.35 4.31 13.08
C ASP A 35 -16.25 2.80 13.33
N ILE A 36 -15.03 2.25 13.47
CA ILE A 36 -14.80 0.83 13.72
C ILE A 36 -15.25 0.44 15.12
N LYS A 37 -16.09 -0.60 15.23
CA LYS A 37 -16.63 -1.08 16.52
C LYS A 37 -15.83 -2.25 17.11
N ALA A 38 -14.87 -2.77 16.37
CA ALA A 38 -13.97 -3.82 16.87
C ALA A 38 -12.98 -3.27 17.93
N PRO A 39 -12.46 -4.11 18.83
CA PRO A 39 -11.40 -3.71 19.76
C PRO A 39 -10.20 -3.13 19.01
N VAL A 40 -9.59 -2.08 19.53
CA VAL A 40 -8.47 -1.37 18.89
C VAL A 40 -7.29 -2.28 18.51
N ALA A 41 -7.04 -3.34 19.27
CA ALA A 41 -6.04 -4.35 18.98
C ALA A 41 -6.36 -5.22 17.75
N ARG A 42 -7.55 -5.10 17.18
CA ARG A 42 -8.00 -5.84 15.99
C ARG A 42 -7.97 -5.01 14.72
N ILE A 43 -7.82 -3.70 14.83
CA ILE A 43 -7.77 -2.80 13.69
C ILE A 43 -6.41 -2.95 13.01
N LYS A 44 -6.44 -3.01 11.70
CA LYS A 44 -5.27 -3.20 10.84
C LYS A 44 -5.19 -2.07 9.84
N GLU A 45 -4.04 -1.44 9.78
CA GLU A 45 -3.76 -0.35 8.86
C GLU A 45 -2.34 -0.49 8.35
N TRP A 46 -2.11 -0.26 7.06
CA TRP A 46 -0.77 -0.22 6.47
C TRP A 46 -0.71 0.69 5.26
N ASP A 47 0.48 1.18 5.03
CA ASP A 47 0.89 1.82 3.80
C ASP A 47 2.12 1.05 3.29
N TYR A 48 1.97 0.42 2.14
CA TYR A 48 3.02 -0.32 1.45
C TYR A 48 3.30 0.32 0.11
N TYR A 49 4.57 0.55 -0.17
CA TYR A 49 5.05 0.99 -1.47
C TYR A 49 6.02 -0.03 -2.05
N TYR A 50 5.89 -0.32 -3.33
CA TYR A 50 6.91 -0.99 -4.11
C TYR A 50 7.38 -0.06 -5.23
N ILE A 51 8.69 0.06 -5.41
CA ILE A 51 9.34 0.85 -6.45
C ILE A 51 10.36 -0.04 -7.13
N GLY A 52 10.38 -0.09 -8.47
CA GLY A 52 11.36 -0.94 -9.14
C GLY A 52 11.42 -0.78 -10.64
N ASN A 53 12.39 -1.47 -11.21
CA ASN A 53 12.59 -1.68 -12.62
C ASN A 53 13.11 -3.12 -12.86
N ASP A 54 13.69 -3.40 -14.02
CA ASP A 54 14.22 -4.72 -14.35
C ASP A 54 15.51 -5.10 -13.59
N HIS A 55 16.18 -4.14 -12.93
CA HIS A 55 17.47 -4.33 -12.27
C HIS A 55 17.35 -4.48 -10.75
N PHE A 56 16.50 -3.70 -10.12
CA PHE A 56 16.28 -3.79 -8.69
C PHE A 56 14.89 -3.27 -8.26
N GLY A 57 14.49 -3.67 -7.06
CA GLY A 57 13.26 -3.23 -6.42
C GLY A 57 13.47 -2.84 -4.97
N LEU A 58 12.68 -1.87 -4.51
CA LEU A 58 12.57 -1.42 -3.13
C LEU A 58 11.14 -1.59 -2.67
N ALA A 59 10.91 -2.22 -1.50
CA ALA A 59 9.62 -2.21 -0.85
C ALA A 59 9.72 -1.57 0.54
N LEU A 60 8.76 -0.72 0.86
CA LEU A 60 8.67 0.03 2.11
C LEU A 60 7.31 -0.21 2.75
N THR A 61 7.27 -0.54 4.04
CA THR A 61 6.03 -0.76 4.78
C THR A 61 6.05 -0.05 6.11
N ILE A 62 4.98 0.68 6.40
CA ILE A 62 4.63 1.13 7.75
C ILE A 62 3.26 0.55 8.07
N ASP A 63 3.16 -0.23 9.15
CA ASP A 63 1.88 -0.81 9.56
C ASP A 63 1.56 -0.60 11.05
N ASP A 64 0.27 -0.60 11.34
CA ASP A 64 -0.30 -0.70 12.69
C ASP A 64 -1.37 -1.79 12.68
N ASN A 65 -0.99 -2.99 13.09
CA ASN A 65 -1.90 -4.13 13.20
C ASN A 65 -2.64 -4.18 14.55
N GLY A 66 -2.63 -3.08 15.31
CA GLY A 66 -3.22 -2.97 16.63
C GLY A 66 -2.34 -3.63 17.70
N TYR A 67 -2.29 -4.96 17.77
CA TYR A 67 -1.44 -5.68 18.74
C TYR A 67 0.05 -5.64 18.40
N MET A 68 0.41 -5.40 17.16
CA MET A 68 1.80 -5.21 16.70
C MET A 68 1.83 -4.23 15.51
N GLY A 69 2.92 -3.52 15.36
CA GLY A 69 3.31 -2.82 14.14
C GLY A 69 4.54 -3.48 13.55
N LEU A 70 4.63 -3.52 12.24
CA LEU A 70 5.75 -4.09 11.52
C LEU A 70 6.21 -3.09 10.45
N ASP A 71 7.32 -2.42 10.72
CA ASP A 71 7.91 -1.49 9.78
C ASP A 71 9.03 -2.21 9.04
N SER A 72 9.00 -2.23 7.71
CA SER A 72 9.97 -3.02 6.95
C SER A 72 10.49 -2.29 5.71
N ILE A 73 11.74 -2.61 5.39
CA ILE A 73 12.39 -2.26 4.13
C ILE A 73 12.83 -3.57 3.48
N SER A 74 12.53 -3.74 2.19
CA SER A 74 13.04 -4.83 1.36
C SER A 74 13.79 -4.24 0.18
N PHE A 75 14.97 -4.76 -0.10
CA PHE A 75 15.73 -4.44 -1.31
C PHE A 75 16.00 -5.74 -2.08
N LEU A 76 15.62 -5.74 -3.36
CA LEU A 76 15.75 -6.87 -4.26
C LEU A 76 16.73 -6.48 -5.37
N HIS A 77 17.84 -7.19 -5.53
CA HIS A 77 18.81 -6.95 -6.59
C HIS A 77 18.70 -8.05 -7.64
N PHE A 78 17.98 -7.77 -8.71
CA PHE A 78 17.65 -8.79 -9.73
C PHE A 78 18.88 -9.23 -10.53
N ASP A 79 19.77 -8.30 -10.90
CA ASP A 79 20.96 -8.62 -11.66
C ASP A 79 21.94 -9.53 -10.90
N GLU A 80 22.03 -9.36 -9.57
CA GLU A 80 22.91 -10.17 -8.72
C GLU A 80 22.17 -11.35 -8.06
N GLY A 81 20.84 -11.44 -8.21
CA GLY A 81 20.02 -12.54 -7.73
C GLY A 81 19.95 -12.67 -6.21
N TRP A 82 19.88 -11.57 -5.47
CA TRP A 82 19.70 -11.58 -4.02
C TRP A 82 18.61 -10.61 -3.55
N GLU A 83 18.08 -10.88 -2.39
CA GLU A 83 17.16 -10.01 -1.67
C GLU A 83 17.56 -9.86 -0.19
N GLN A 84 17.14 -8.77 0.41
CA GLN A 84 17.22 -8.55 1.83
C GLN A 84 15.97 -7.84 2.31
N THR A 85 15.29 -8.43 3.28
CA THR A 85 14.21 -7.78 4.05
C THR A 85 14.63 -7.64 5.49
N THR A 86 14.51 -6.43 6.03
CA THR A 86 14.72 -6.18 7.45
C THR A 86 13.52 -5.46 8.04
N SER A 87 12.96 -6.04 9.09
CA SER A 87 11.76 -5.56 9.76
C SER A 87 12.04 -5.11 11.19
N ARG A 88 11.31 -4.10 11.63
CA ARG A 88 11.30 -3.61 13.01
C ARG A 88 9.92 -3.75 13.59
N MET A 89 9.81 -4.49 14.67
CA MET A 89 8.52 -4.73 15.32
C MET A 89 8.26 -3.73 16.43
N ARG A 90 7.04 -3.22 16.48
CA ARG A 90 6.52 -2.38 17.55
C ARG A 90 5.42 -3.12 18.30
N ALA A 91 5.55 -3.24 19.63
CA ALA A 91 4.53 -3.89 20.45
C ALA A 91 3.39 -2.91 20.76
N LEU A 92 2.15 -3.38 20.58
CA LEU A 92 0.92 -2.70 20.97
C LEU A 92 0.84 -1.22 20.51
N PRO A 93 1.03 -0.91 19.21
CA PRO A 93 0.87 0.45 18.74
C PRO A 93 -0.57 0.96 18.91
N LEU A 94 -1.59 0.11 18.74
CA LEU A 94 -3.00 0.39 19.05
C LEU A 94 -3.55 1.66 18.36
N GLY A 95 -3.07 1.94 17.13
CA GLY A 95 -3.42 3.14 16.37
C GLY A 95 -2.59 4.39 16.69
N LYS A 96 -1.62 4.29 17.59
CA LYS A 96 -0.71 5.41 17.93
C LYS A 96 0.31 5.73 16.84
N THR A 97 0.34 4.95 15.78
CA THR A 97 1.08 5.28 14.55
C THR A 97 0.43 6.45 13.83
N HIS A 98 -0.88 6.69 14.08
CA HIS A 98 -1.65 7.79 13.48
C HIS A 98 -1.58 7.80 11.95
N LEU A 99 -1.68 6.60 11.34
CA LEU A 99 -1.73 6.51 9.88
C LEU A 99 -2.92 7.31 9.33
N PRO A 100 -2.74 8.07 8.24
CA PRO A 100 -3.79 8.90 7.64
C PRO A 100 -5.06 8.09 7.29
N GLU A 101 -6.22 8.69 7.48
CA GLU A 101 -7.51 8.09 7.11
C GLU A 101 -7.77 8.11 5.60
N SER A 102 -6.90 8.78 4.84
CA SER A 102 -6.91 8.86 3.38
C SER A 102 -5.50 8.62 2.85
N SER A 103 -5.38 8.05 1.65
CA SER A 103 -4.12 7.98 0.91
C SER A 103 -3.86 9.23 0.06
N ALA A 104 -4.83 10.16 0.03
CA ALA A 104 -4.79 11.32 -0.86
C ALA A 104 -3.93 12.46 -0.28
N ASP A 105 -3.74 12.50 1.03
CA ASP A 105 -2.97 13.54 1.71
C ASP A 105 -2.46 13.07 3.07
N GLY A 106 -1.47 13.79 3.62
CA GLY A 106 -0.93 13.54 4.93
C GLY A 106 0.40 12.80 4.95
N ALA A 107 0.79 12.29 6.11
CA ALA A 107 2.05 11.59 6.31
C ALA A 107 1.87 10.35 7.18
N SER A 108 2.53 9.25 6.80
CA SER A 108 2.75 8.07 7.63
C SER A 108 4.19 8.11 8.10
N GLU A 109 4.40 8.12 9.42
CA GLU A 109 5.72 8.35 9.99
C GLU A 109 6.04 7.35 11.09
N VAL A 110 7.25 6.85 11.07
CA VAL A 110 7.85 6.08 12.16
C VAL A 110 9.30 6.47 12.33
N ALA A 111 9.72 6.67 13.59
CA ALA A 111 11.10 6.88 13.94
C ALA A 111 11.40 6.23 15.28
N ARG A 112 12.42 5.39 15.32
CA ARG A 112 12.84 4.70 16.52
C ARG A 112 14.31 4.31 16.38
N GLY A 113 15.01 4.11 17.47
CA GLY A 113 16.45 3.87 17.50
C GLY A 113 16.99 3.05 16.32
N GLY A 114 17.73 3.68 15.43
CA GLY A 114 18.35 3.08 14.27
C GLY A 114 17.47 2.90 13.03
N TYR A 115 16.24 3.43 13.01
CA TYR A 115 15.46 3.53 11.76
C TYR A 115 14.44 4.68 11.79
N ALA A 116 14.12 5.20 10.61
CA ALA A 116 13.06 6.18 10.38
C ALA A 116 12.49 6.00 8.97
N MET A 117 11.18 6.12 8.82
CA MET A 117 10.51 6.17 7.53
C MET A 117 9.40 7.23 7.57
N THR A 118 9.28 8.00 6.49
CA THR A 118 8.21 8.97 6.29
C THR A 118 7.67 8.80 4.88
N PHE A 119 6.36 8.61 4.76
CA PHE A 119 5.64 8.61 3.50
C PHE A 119 4.72 9.83 3.49
N TYR A 120 5.13 10.86 2.82
CA TYR A 120 4.39 12.12 2.74
C TYR A 120 3.68 12.22 1.39
N HIS A 121 2.44 12.64 1.39
CA HIS A 121 1.66 12.89 0.19
C HIS A 121 0.92 14.22 0.27
N GLU A 122 1.05 15.03 -0.77
CA GLU A 122 0.36 16.30 -0.97
C GLU A 122 0.32 16.63 -2.47
N ASP A 123 -0.83 17.09 -2.96
CA ASP A 123 -1.02 17.58 -4.33
C ASP A 123 -0.59 16.58 -5.43
N GLY A 124 -0.83 15.28 -5.22
CA GLY A 124 -0.48 14.22 -6.17
C GLY A 124 1.01 13.88 -6.23
N LEU A 125 1.83 14.46 -5.35
CA LEU A 125 3.23 14.16 -5.18
C LEU A 125 3.44 13.35 -3.90
N ARG A 126 4.10 12.20 -4.02
CA ARG A 126 4.48 11.37 -2.87
C ARG A 126 5.98 11.43 -2.67
N LYS A 127 6.41 11.69 -1.45
CA LYS A 127 7.82 11.68 -1.06
C LYS A 127 8.04 10.63 0.01
N LEU A 128 8.84 9.64 -0.31
CA LEU A 128 9.22 8.55 0.57
C LEU A 128 10.66 8.79 1.02
N SER A 129 10.87 8.96 2.31
CA SER A 129 12.21 9.01 2.91
C SER A 129 12.37 7.89 3.92
N PHE A 130 13.52 7.26 3.94
CA PHE A 130 13.76 6.12 4.81
C PHE A 130 15.22 6.01 5.19
N HIS A 131 15.46 5.46 6.38
CA HIS A 131 16.76 5.06 6.89
C HIS A 131 16.61 3.85 7.80
N MET A 132 17.52 2.88 7.70
CA MET A 132 17.58 1.75 8.62
C MET A 132 19.02 1.29 8.83
N ASP A 133 19.52 1.42 10.07
CA ASP A 133 20.80 0.87 10.50
C ASP A 133 20.81 -0.65 10.42
N LYS A 134 21.94 -1.23 10.09
CA LYS A 134 22.15 -2.69 10.07
C LYS A 134 21.08 -3.39 9.22
N PHE A 135 20.76 -2.82 8.07
CA PHE A 135 19.80 -3.38 7.12
C PHE A 135 20.32 -4.71 6.56
N ARG A 136 21.57 -4.73 6.11
CA ARG A 136 22.24 -5.95 5.62
C ARG A 136 23.57 -6.15 6.37
N GLY A 137 23.54 -6.96 7.40
CA GLY A 137 24.71 -7.13 8.27
C GLY A 137 25.04 -5.84 9.03
N LYS A 138 26.18 -5.20 8.71
CA LYS A 138 26.57 -3.90 9.27
C LYS A 138 26.12 -2.70 8.44
N ASP A 139 25.71 -2.94 7.20
CA ASP A 139 25.41 -1.88 6.24
C ASP A 139 24.02 -1.31 6.52
N ALA A 140 23.93 0.02 6.54
CA ALA A 140 22.67 0.74 6.59
C ALA A 140 22.08 0.86 5.18
N ILE A 141 20.77 1.09 5.11
CA ILE A 141 20.07 1.54 3.91
C ILE A 141 19.41 2.88 4.19
N GLU A 142 19.48 3.80 3.24
CA GLU A 142 18.75 5.05 3.28
C GLU A 142 18.41 5.55 1.88
N GLY A 143 17.45 6.46 1.79
CA GLY A 143 17.09 7.03 0.51
C GLY A 143 15.94 8.02 0.57
N ILE A 144 15.78 8.70 -0.56
CA ILE A 144 14.64 9.58 -0.85
C ILE A 144 14.14 9.22 -2.23
N VAL A 145 12.86 8.87 -2.33
CA VAL A 145 12.18 8.59 -3.59
C VAL A 145 10.95 9.48 -3.70
N GLN A 146 10.82 10.14 -4.82
CA GLN A 146 9.65 10.95 -5.17
C GLN A 146 8.83 10.20 -6.21
N LEU A 147 7.51 10.10 -5.96
CA LEU A 147 6.57 9.48 -6.89
C LEU A 147 5.69 10.55 -7.50
N SER A 148 5.48 10.46 -8.79
CA SER A 148 4.68 11.40 -9.59
C SER A 148 3.82 10.65 -10.61
N ASP A 149 3.09 11.41 -11.42
CA ASP A 149 2.23 10.88 -12.49
C ASP A 149 1.23 9.83 -11.96
N GLU A 150 0.61 10.16 -10.82
CA GLU A 150 -0.46 9.32 -10.27
C GLU A 150 -1.59 9.18 -11.30
N PRO A 151 -2.07 7.95 -11.59
CA PRO A 151 -3.12 7.73 -12.57
C PRO A 151 -4.44 8.38 -12.15
N ILE A 152 -5.27 8.73 -13.13
CA ILE A 152 -6.58 9.35 -12.92
C ILE A 152 -7.53 8.41 -12.15
N GLU A 153 -7.41 7.10 -12.39
CA GLU A 153 -8.20 6.07 -11.74
C GLU A 153 -7.29 5.11 -10.96
N SER A 154 -7.77 4.64 -9.83
CA SER A 154 -7.13 3.64 -8.97
C SER A 154 -8.10 2.51 -8.65
N MET A 155 -7.58 1.36 -8.22
CA MET A 155 -8.42 0.26 -7.76
C MET A 155 -8.70 0.40 -6.27
N VAL A 156 -9.95 0.69 -5.91
CA VAL A 156 -10.43 0.74 -4.53
C VAL A 156 -11.39 -0.43 -4.31
N ILE A 157 -11.22 -1.18 -3.23
CA ILE A 157 -12.06 -2.34 -2.91
C ILE A 157 -12.57 -2.26 -1.48
N ALA A 158 -13.86 -2.53 -1.28
CA ALA A 158 -14.50 -2.69 0.02
C ALA A 158 -15.09 -4.11 0.10
N THR A 159 -14.38 -5.02 0.78
CA THR A 159 -14.70 -6.44 0.86
C THR A 159 -15.15 -6.80 2.27
N PRO A 160 -16.36 -7.35 2.47
CA PRO A 160 -16.80 -7.86 3.76
C PRO A 160 -16.19 -9.24 4.07
N PHE A 161 -16.25 -9.62 5.34
CA PHE A 161 -16.04 -10.98 5.80
C PHE A 161 -17.36 -11.53 6.36
N ASP A 162 -17.47 -12.84 6.53
CA ASP A 162 -18.65 -13.49 7.11
C ASP A 162 -19.03 -12.96 8.49
N LYS A 163 -18.04 -12.53 9.25
CA LYS A 163 -18.24 -11.99 10.60
C LYS A 163 -18.62 -10.52 10.55
N PRO A 164 -19.76 -10.10 11.15
CA PRO A 164 -20.15 -8.70 11.22
C PRO A 164 -19.04 -7.78 11.77
N GLY A 165 -18.93 -6.57 11.22
CA GLY A 165 -17.91 -5.60 11.59
C GLY A 165 -16.49 -5.96 11.13
N HIS A 166 -16.34 -7.01 10.31
CA HIS A 166 -15.07 -7.38 9.70
C HIS A 166 -15.09 -7.03 8.22
N PHE A 167 -14.07 -6.32 7.79
CA PHE A 167 -13.96 -5.83 6.42
C PHE A 167 -12.50 -5.60 6.04
N TYR A 168 -12.27 -5.57 4.74
CA TYR A 168 -11.04 -5.14 4.09
C TYR A 168 -11.36 -3.94 3.19
N TYR A 169 -10.73 -2.82 3.44
CA TYR A 169 -10.80 -1.62 2.62
C TYR A 169 -9.41 -1.28 2.13
N ASN A 170 -9.25 -1.19 0.84
CA ASN A 170 -7.93 -1.07 0.23
C ASN A 170 -7.95 -0.22 -1.03
N GLN A 171 -6.84 0.44 -1.29
CA GLN A 171 -6.58 1.11 -2.56
C GLN A 171 -5.25 0.64 -3.14
N LYS A 172 -5.26 0.33 -4.43
CA LYS A 172 -4.07 0.08 -5.25
C LYS A 172 -3.91 1.21 -6.25
N ILE A 173 -2.72 1.81 -6.27
CA ILE A 173 -2.32 2.79 -7.28
C ILE A 173 -1.08 2.24 -7.98
N ASN A 174 -1.22 1.86 -9.25
CA ASN A 174 -0.12 1.34 -10.05
C ASN A 174 0.37 2.38 -11.04
N CYS A 175 1.53 2.14 -11.63
CA CYS A 175 2.12 2.92 -12.73
C CYS A 175 2.52 4.35 -12.37
N MET A 176 2.66 4.70 -11.10
CA MET A 176 3.31 5.96 -10.72
C MET A 176 4.77 5.94 -11.18
N ARG A 177 5.29 7.09 -11.58
CA ARG A 177 6.71 7.24 -11.90
C ARG A 177 7.52 7.54 -10.65
N ALA A 178 8.75 7.05 -10.61
CA ALA A 178 9.62 7.22 -9.45
C ALA A 178 10.98 7.78 -9.85
N GLU A 179 11.49 8.73 -9.05
CA GLU A 179 12.84 9.28 -9.16
C GLU A 179 13.44 9.51 -7.78
N GLY A 180 14.77 9.51 -7.69
CA GLY A 180 15.47 9.70 -6.43
C GLY A 180 16.71 8.85 -6.31
N TRP A 181 17.05 8.44 -5.09
CA TRP A 181 18.24 7.67 -4.82
C TRP A 181 18.08 6.75 -3.61
N ILE A 182 18.87 5.68 -3.60
CA ILE A 182 19.01 4.73 -2.50
C ILE A 182 20.51 4.53 -2.25
N GLU A 183 20.94 4.58 -1.00
CA GLU A 183 22.27 4.15 -0.57
C GLU A 183 22.17 2.90 0.29
N LEU A 184 22.96 1.88 -0.04
CA LEU A 184 23.08 0.63 0.70
C LEU A 184 24.56 0.34 0.95
N GLY A 185 25.01 0.59 2.18
CA GLY A 185 26.43 0.57 2.53
C GLY A 185 27.17 1.67 1.76
N ASP A 186 28.13 1.25 0.94
CA ASP A 186 28.92 2.12 0.06
C ASP A 186 28.42 2.18 -1.39
N ARG A 187 27.28 1.54 -1.67
CA ARG A 187 26.65 1.51 -3.01
C ARG A 187 25.53 2.51 -3.10
N ARG A 188 25.50 3.27 -4.19
CA ARG A 188 24.42 4.20 -4.51
C ARG A 188 23.69 3.78 -5.78
N PHE A 189 22.36 3.80 -5.71
CA PHE A 189 21.43 3.46 -6.77
C PHE A 189 20.60 4.69 -7.11
N GLU A 190 20.68 5.14 -8.36
CA GLU A 190 19.89 6.26 -8.85
C GLU A 190 18.59 5.77 -9.49
N LEU A 191 17.49 6.42 -9.16
CA LEU A 191 16.20 6.18 -9.78
C LEU A 191 15.88 7.32 -10.73
N THR A 192 15.56 6.99 -11.96
CA THR A 192 15.18 7.98 -12.98
C THR A 192 13.75 7.76 -13.42
N LYS A 193 13.01 8.85 -13.55
CA LYS A 193 11.57 8.86 -13.83
C LYS A 193 11.15 8.05 -15.06
N ASP A 194 12.04 7.96 -16.06
CA ASP A 194 11.81 7.22 -17.31
C ASP A 194 11.87 5.70 -17.16
N LYS A 195 12.51 5.18 -16.08
CA LYS A 195 12.80 3.75 -15.92
C LYS A 195 12.13 3.10 -14.73
N PHE A 196 11.69 3.89 -13.75
CA PHE A 196 11.16 3.34 -12.50
C PHE A 196 9.67 3.59 -12.34
N PHE A 197 9.00 2.52 -11.92
CA PHE A 197 7.59 2.54 -11.60
C PHE A 197 7.35 2.22 -10.13
N ALA A 198 6.24 2.71 -9.62
CA ALA A 198 5.83 2.47 -8.25
C ALA A 198 4.38 2.02 -8.14
N VAL A 199 4.13 1.29 -7.06
CA VAL A 199 2.81 0.82 -6.62
C VAL A 199 2.58 1.28 -5.19
N LEU A 200 1.39 1.78 -4.88
CA LEU A 200 0.86 1.91 -3.53
C LEU A 200 -0.14 0.78 -3.26
N ASP A 201 0.02 0.13 -2.12
CA ASP A 201 -0.98 -0.72 -1.48
C ASP A 201 -1.34 -0.12 -0.12
N TRP A 202 -2.43 0.63 -0.06
CA TRP A 202 -2.95 1.26 1.13
C TRP A 202 -4.13 0.47 1.68
N GLY A 203 -4.02 -0.03 2.91
CA GLY A 203 -5.02 -0.93 3.47
C GLY A 203 -5.49 -0.55 4.86
N ARG A 204 -6.80 -0.71 5.09
CA ARG A 204 -7.48 -0.45 6.36
C ARG A 204 -8.53 -1.53 6.61
N GLY A 205 -8.69 -1.96 7.86
CA GLY A 205 -9.77 -2.90 8.13
C GLY A 205 -9.67 -3.67 9.42
N VAL A 206 -10.55 -4.66 9.50
CA VAL A 206 -10.60 -5.67 10.57
C VAL A 206 -10.95 -6.99 9.91
N TRP A 207 -10.06 -7.99 9.95
CA TRP A 207 -10.33 -9.29 9.37
C TRP A 207 -10.17 -10.45 10.35
N THR A 208 -10.56 -11.64 9.93
CA THR A 208 -10.53 -12.85 10.74
C THR A 208 -9.09 -13.33 10.98
N TYR A 209 -8.87 -14.23 11.94
CA TYR A 209 -7.53 -14.70 12.30
C TYR A 209 -6.90 -15.59 11.23
N HIS A 210 -7.70 -16.45 10.62
CA HIS A 210 -7.24 -17.40 9.63
C HIS A 210 -7.63 -16.88 8.26
N ASN A 211 -6.66 -16.40 7.51
CA ASN A 211 -6.85 -15.93 6.15
C ASN A 211 -5.69 -16.42 5.30
N THR A 212 -5.98 -16.71 4.06
CA THR A 212 -4.99 -16.95 3.03
C THR A 212 -5.39 -16.14 1.82
N TRP A 213 -4.47 -15.33 1.31
CA TRP A 213 -4.70 -14.66 0.03
C TRP A 213 -3.45 -14.74 -0.82
N TYR A 214 -3.67 -14.65 -2.10
CA TYR A 214 -2.61 -14.53 -3.09
C TYR A 214 -2.72 -13.17 -3.74
N TRP A 215 -1.60 -12.50 -3.88
CA TRP A 215 -1.55 -11.17 -4.45
C TRP A 215 -0.33 -11.03 -5.36
N GLY A 216 -0.54 -10.35 -6.48
CA GLY A 216 0.49 -9.96 -7.42
C GLY A 216 0.16 -8.61 -8.03
N SER A 217 1.19 -7.84 -8.33
CA SER A 217 1.06 -6.53 -8.94
C SER A 217 2.25 -6.26 -9.84
N ALA A 218 2.02 -5.52 -10.90
CA ALA A 218 3.07 -5.07 -11.80
C ALA A 218 2.75 -3.68 -12.36
N SER A 219 3.81 -2.95 -12.68
CA SER A 219 3.74 -1.64 -13.32
C SER A 219 4.88 -1.52 -14.33
N GLY A 220 4.60 -0.93 -15.48
CA GLY A 220 5.54 -0.76 -16.58
C GLY A 220 4.90 0.04 -17.72
N GLU A 221 5.33 -0.22 -18.92
CA GLU A 221 4.81 0.37 -20.15
C GLU A 221 4.51 -0.71 -21.20
N LEU A 222 3.49 -0.45 -21.99
CA LEU A 222 3.19 -1.17 -23.21
C LEU A 222 3.15 -0.15 -24.36
N ASP A 223 4.10 -0.24 -25.29
CA ASP A 223 4.25 0.71 -26.40
C ASP A 223 4.34 2.19 -25.95
N GLY A 224 5.07 2.44 -24.85
CA GLY A 224 5.25 3.78 -24.27
C GLY A 224 4.06 4.30 -23.48
N ILE A 225 3.00 3.50 -23.31
CA ILE A 225 1.81 3.86 -22.51
C ILE A 225 1.90 3.15 -21.15
N PRO A 226 1.69 3.84 -20.02
CA PRO A 226 1.67 3.22 -18.72
C PRO A 226 0.70 2.04 -18.65
N PHE A 227 1.22 0.89 -18.28
CA PHE A 227 0.49 -0.37 -18.18
C PHE A 227 0.85 -1.11 -16.89
N GLY A 228 -0.15 -1.66 -16.23
CA GLY A 228 0.05 -2.45 -15.03
C GLY A 228 -1.14 -3.36 -14.74
N TRP A 229 -1.01 -4.16 -13.70
CA TRP A 229 -2.08 -5.01 -13.22
C TRP A 229 -1.98 -5.24 -11.72
N ASN A 230 -3.14 -5.50 -11.11
CA ASN A 230 -3.27 -6.01 -9.76
C ASN A 230 -4.20 -7.22 -9.78
N ILE A 231 -3.76 -8.32 -9.21
CA ILE A 231 -4.51 -9.56 -9.13
C ILE A 231 -4.42 -10.09 -7.72
N GLY A 232 -5.58 -10.39 -7.11
CA GLY A 232 -5.67 -10.98 -5.79
C GLY A 232 -6.91 -11.84 -5.61
N TYR A 233 -6.80 -12.86 -4.77
CA TYR A 233 -7.94 -13.70 -4.39
C TYR A 233 -7.73 -14.37 -3.03
N GLY A 234 -8.83 -14.84 -2.45
CA GLY A 234 -8.82 -15.60 -1.20
C GLY A 234 -8.99 -14.76 0.07
N PHE A 235 -9.21 -13.44 -0.05
CA PHE A 235 -9.32 -12.54 1.09
C PHE A 235 -10.71 -11.91 1.19
N GLY A 236 -11.51 -12.36 2.16
CA GLY A 236 -12.89 -11.93 2.37
C GLY A 236 -13.89 -12.48 1.36
N ASP A 237 -15.11 -11.96 1.40
CA ASP A 237 -16.17 -12.29 0.45
C ASP A 237 -16.11 -11.38 -0.77
N THR A 238 -15.61 -11.90 -1.87
CA THR A 238 -15.48 -11.20 -3.16
C THR A 238 -16.74 -11.26 -4.04
N GLY A 239 -17.88 -11.68 -3.49
CA GLY A 239 -19.13 -11.78 -4.24
C GLY A 239 -19.60 -10.45 -4.85
N ALA A 240 -19.35 -9.31 -4.19
CA ALA A 240 -19.67 -8.00 -4.71
C ALA A 240 -18.64 -7.52 -5.76
N ALA A 241 -17.33 -7.69 -5.49
CA ALA A 241 -16.25 -7.35 -6.40
C ALA A 241 -14.94 -8.05 -6.01
N THR A 242 -14.05 -8.25 -6.99
CA THR A 242 -12.66 -8.64 -6.79
C THR A 242 -11.74 -7.41 -6.87
N GLU A 243 -10.47 -7.53 -6.45
CA GLU A 243 -9.46 -6.49 -6.66
C GLU A 243 -8.71 -6.63 -8.00
N ASN A 244 -9.16 -7.54 -8.86
CA ASN A 244 -8.50 -7.83 -10.13
C ASN A 244 -8.74 -6.74 -11.16
N VAL A 245 -7.66 -6.19 -11.69
CA VAL A 245 -7.71 -5.01 -12.54
C VAL A 245 -6.49 -4.91 -13.45
N LEU A 246 -6.67 -4.36 -14.65
CA LEU A 246 -5.60 -3.82 -15.47
C LEU A 246 -5.60 -2.29 -15.37
N PHE A 247 -4.40 -1.72 -15.33
CA PHE A 247 -4.17 -0.28 -15.45
C PHE A 247 -3.64 0.00 -16.86
N TYR A 248 -4.25 0.92 -17.56
CA TYR A 248 -3.83 1.32 -18.89
C TYR A 248 -4.18 2.79 -19.15
N ASP A 249 -3.20 3.57 -19.55
CA ASP A 249 -3.35 4.99 -19.86
C ASP A 249 -4.06 5.78 -18.76
N GLY A 250 -3.65 5.57 -17.51
CA GLY A 250 -4.20 6.25 -16.34
C GLY A 250 -5.61 5.81 -15.91
N LYS A 251 -6.18 4.77 -16.52
CA LYS A 251 -7.51 4.21 -16.20
C LYS A 251 -7.44 2.77 -15.77
N ILE A 252 -8.47 2.32 -15.05
CA ILE A 252 -8.62 0.92 -14.68
C ILE A 252 -9.61 0.18 -15.59
N HIS A 253 -9.27 -1.07 -15.92
CA HIS A 253 -10.11 -2.02 -16.61
C HIS A 253 -10.38 -3.19 -15.68
N LYS A 254 -11.58 -3.23 -15.12
CA LYS A 254 -11.97 -4.22 -14.12
C LYS A 254 -12.03 -5.61 -14.72
N LEU A 255 -11.38 -6.59 -14.05
CA LEU A 255 -11.45 -8.00 -14.40
C LEU A 255 -12.47 -8.72 -13.53
N GLY A 256 -13.02 -9.81 -14.06
CA GLY A 256 -13.99 -10.68 -13.39
C GLY A 256 -13.38 -11.59 -12.33
#